data_6e0ba7ce95bead6f69e7a0f9e975d76f
#
_entry.id   6e0ba7ce95bead6f69e7a0f9e975d76f
#
_cell.length_a   1.000
_cell.length_b   1.000
_cell.length_c   1.000
_cell.angle_alpha   90.00
_cell.angle_beta   90.00
_cell.angle_gamma   90.00
#
_symmetry.space_group_name_H-M   'P 1'
#
loop_
_entity.id
_entity.type
_entity.pdbx_description
1 polymer ?
#
loop_
_entity_poly.entity_id
_entity_poly.type
_entity_poly.pdbx_seq_one_letter_code
_entity_poly.pdbx_strand_id
1 'polypeptide(L)'
;MRPMELSDEVVEELKRLEETLLRPEVRRSREKMSALLADDFMEYGRSGRVYDKAAILATAGNPFDGQLSLHGFSAKALAASVALVRYATVLRRSNGHESHALRSSIWTRTGQGWQLVFHQATACGSAKDE
;
A
#
# COMPACT_ATOMS: atom_id res chain seq x y z
N MET A 1 -30.84 -5.32 5.36
CA MET A 1 -29.75 -5.58 4.40
C MET A 1 -28.44 -5.80 5.16
N ARG A 2 -27.77 -6.88 4.88
CA ARG A 2 -26.50 -7.14 5.55
C ARG A 2 -25.43 -6.21 5.00
N PRO A 3 -24.56 -5.68 5.85
CA PRO A 3 -23.36 -4.99 5.35
C PRO A 3 -22.52 -5.97 4.55
N MET A 4 -21.86 -5.48 3.52
CA MET A 4 -20.91 -6.29 2.77
C MET A 4 -19.69 -6.58 3.62
N GLU A 5 -19.29 -7.84 3.65
CA GLU A 5 -18.11 -8.26 4.38
C GLU A 5 -17.16 -8.97 3.44
N LEU A 6 -15.87 -8.73 3.64
CA LEU A 6 -14.85 -9.48 2.94
C LEU A 6 -14.64 -10.81 3.67
N SER A 7 -14.47 -11.89 2.89
CA SER A 7 -14.08 -13.17 3.48
C SER A 7 -12.65 -13.07 4.03
N ASP A 8 -12.34 -13.96 4.97
CA ASP A 8 -10.98 -14.02 5.52
C ASP A 8 -9.95 -14.27 4.43
N GLU A 9 -10.31 -15.06 3.41
CA GLU A 9 -9.42 -15.32 2.27
C GLU A 9 -9.11 -14.06 1.48
N VAL A 10 -10.11 -13.21 1.26
CA VAL A 10 -9.92 -11.94 0.54
C VAL A 10 -9.09 -10.99 1.37
N VAL A 11 -9.34 -10.90 2.68
CA VAL A 11 -8.54 -10.05 3.57
C VAL A 11 -7.07 -10.48 3.52
N GLU A 12 -6.79 -11.79 3.58
CA GLU A 12 -5.43 -12.30 3.50
C GLU A 12 -4.80 -12.02 2.12
N GLU A 13 -5.59 -12.14 1.05
CA GLU A 13 -5.12 -11.82 -0.29
C GLU A 13 -4.70 -10.34 -0.40
N LEU A 14 -5.52 -9.43 0.10
CA LEU A 14 -5.22 -8.00 0.08
C LEU A 14 -3.99 -7.68 0.91
N LYS A 15 -3.83 -8.36 2.05
CA LYS A 15 -2.64 -8.20 2.88
C LYS A 15 -1.38 -8.64 2.11
N ARG A 16 -1.44 -9.77 1.42
CA ARG A 16 -0.32 -10.25 0.61
C ARG A 16 0.02 -9.27 -0.51
N LEU A 17 -0.99 -8.65 -1.12
CA LEU A 17 -0.76 -7.66 -2.17
C LEU A 17 -0.07 -6.41 -1.63
N GLU A 18 -0.49 -5.92 -0.46
CA GLU A 18 0.20 -4.79 0.17
C GLU A 18 1.64 -5.15 0.53
N GLU A 19 1.86 -6.33 1.09
CA GLU A 19 3.21 -6.79 1.41
C GLU A 19 4.06 -6.96 0.15
N THR A 20 3.46 -7.43 -0.94
CA THR A 20 4.15 -7.57 -2.23
C THR A 20 4.67 -6.22 -2.73
N LEU A 21 3.86 -5.17 -2.59
CA LEU A 21 4.27 -3.82 -3.00
C LEU A 21 5.43 -3.27 -2.18
N LEU A 22 5.68 -3.81 -1.00
CA LEU A 22 6.79 -3.38 -0.14
C LEU A 22 8.10 -4.14 -0.43
N ARG A 23 8.05 -5.20 -1.23
CA ARG A 23 9.23 -6.01 -1.52
C ARG A 23 10.17 -5.29 -2.48
N PRO A 24 11.48 -5.26 -2.17
CA PRO A 24 12.44 -4.57 -3.05
C PRO A 24 12.44 -5.09 -4.49
N GLU A 25 12.35 -6.39 -4.69
CA GLU A 25 12.35 -6.98 -6.03
C GLU A 25 11.13 -6.58 -6.85
N VAL A 26 9.99 -6.32 -6.21
CA VAL A 26 8.80 -5.82 -6.88
C VAL A 26 8.95 -4.33 -7.16
N ARG A 27 9.44 -3.56 -6.19
CA ARG A 27 9.66 -2.12 -6.34
C ARG A 27 10.61 -1.79 -7.47
N ARG A 28 11.56 -2.68 -7.77
CA ARG A 28 12.51 -2.49 -8.87
C ARG A 28 11.94 -2.88 -10.22
N SER A 29 10.80 -3.55 -10.27
CA SER A 29 10.23 -4.05 -11.51
C SER A 29 9.08 -3.17 -11.97
N ARG A 30 9.28 -2.43 -13.05
CA ARG A 30 8.21 -1.63 -13.66
C ARG A 30 7.04 -2.52 -14.06
N GLU A 31 7.33 -3.70 -14.60
CA GLU A 31 6.31 -4.64 -15.05
C GLU A 31 5.43 -5.11 -13.89
N LYS A 32 6.06 -5.56 -12.79
CA LYS A 32 5.32 -6.04 -11.62
C LYS A 32 4.52 -4.92 -10.97
N MET A 33 5.12 -3.74 -10.84
CA MET A 33 4.42 -2.56 -10.30
C MET A 33 3.24 -2.17 -11.19
N SER A 34 3.46 -2.13 -12.51
CA SER A 34 2.42 -1.73 -13.45
C SER A 34 1.22 -2.67 -13.40
N ALA A 35 1.45 -3.98 -13.20
CA ALA A 35 0.36 -4.95 -13.12
C ALA A 35 -0.52 -4.76 -11.88
N LEU A 36 0.05 -4.25 -10.79
CA LEU A 36 -0.67 -4.06 -9.54
C LEU A 36 -1.38 -2.71 -9.44
N LEU A 37 -0.99 -1.73 -10.25
CA LEU A 37 -1.55 -0.39 -10.21
C LEU A 37 -2.60 -0.22 -11.30
N ALA A 38 -3.76 0.31 -10.93
CA ALA A 38 -4.78 0.68 -11.92
C ALA A 38 -4.26 1.83 -12.79
N ASP A 39 -4.79 1.94 -14.01
CA ASP A 39 -4.35 3.00 -14.94
C ASP A 39 -4.57 4.40 -14.39
N ASP A 40 -5.61 4.59 -13.59
CA ASP A 40 -5.95 5.87 -12.96
C ASP A 40 -5.42 6.00 -11.53
N PHE A 41 -4.46 5.19 -11.17
CA PHE A 41 -3.87 5.19 -9.83
C PHE A 41 -3.35 6.57 -9.43
N MET A 42 -3.61 6.94 -8.16
CA MET A 42 -3.07 8.15 -7.53
C MET A 42 -2.55 7.82 -6.15
N GLU A 43 -1.48 8.48 -5.76
CA GLU A 43 -0.91 8.34 -4.41
C GLU A 43 -0.61 9.71 -3.82
N TYR A 44 -0.98 9.87 -2.54
CA TYR A 44 -0.54 11.00 -1.72
C TYR A 44 0.54 10.46 -0.78
N GLY A 45 1.78 10.87 -1.03
CA GLY A 45 2.92 10.40 -0.26
C GLY A 45 3.04 11.09 1.10
N ARG A 46 3.90 10.53 1.95
CA ARG A 46 4.16 11.07 3.29
C ARG A 46 4.60 12.53 3.29
N SER A 47 5.31 12.94 2.25
CA SER A 47 5.82 14.30 2.10
C SER A 47 4.79 15.30 1.61
N GLY A 48 3.57 14.83 1.28
CA GLY A 48 2.55 15.64 0.64
C GLY A 48 2.67 15.66 -0.88
N ARG A 49 3.65 14.96 -1.44
CA ARG A 49 3.82 14.88 -2.90
C ARG A 49 2.77 13.96 -3.50
N VAL A 50 2.24 14.35 -4.66
CA VAL A 50 1.22 13.59 -5.38
C VAL A 50 1.87 12.84 -6.53
N TYR A 51 1.55 11.55 -6.67
CA TYR A 51 2.08 10.69 -7.72
C TYR A 51 0.93 10.05 -8.47
N ASP A 52 1.01 10.03 -9.82
CA ASP A 52 0.16 9.17 -10.63
C ASP A 52 0.92 7.87 -10.95
N LYS A 53 0.30 6.98 -11.74
CA LYS A 53 0.93 5.71 -12.09
C LYS A 53 2.26 5.92 -12.80
N ALA A 54 2.31 6.85 -13.76
CA ALA A 54 3.54 7.12 -14.50
C ALA A 54 4.65 7.59 -13.59
N ALA A 55 4.33 8.46 -12.62
CA ALA A 55 5.30 8.97 -11.66
C ALA A 55 5.86 7.85 -10.78
N ILE A 56 4.99 6.94 -10.31
CA ILE A 56 5.45 5.79 -9.52
C ILE A 56 6.35 4.88 -10.34
N LEU A 57 5.96 4.57 -11.59
CA LEU A 57 6.76 3.70 -12.45
C LEU A 57 8.12 4.33 -12.79
N ALA A 58 8.20 5.65 -12.84
CA ALA A 58 9.46 6.35 -13.08
C ALA A 58 10.43 6.18 -11.91
N THR A 59 9.94 5.87 -10.70
CA THR A 59 10.79 5.61 -9.53
C THR A 59 11.21 4.14 -9.42
N ALA A 60 10.74 3.27 -10.31
CA ALA A 60 11.11 1.86 -10.30
C ALA A 60 12.62 1.71 -10.46
N GLY A 61 13.22 0.86 -9.64
CA GLY A 61 14.66 0.66 -9.63
C GLY A 61 15.40 1.52 -8.62
N ASN A 62 14.75 2.55 -8.05
CA ASN A 62 15.39 3.36 -7.02
C ASN A 62 15.38 2.59 -5.70
N PRO A 63 16.56 2.34 -5.10
CA PRO A 63 16.59 1.65 -3.82
C PRO A 63 16.04 2.54 -2.71
N PHE A 64 15.44 1.92 -1.71
CA PHE A 64 15.22 2.60 -0.44
C PHE A 64 16.06 1.91 0.64
N ASP A 65 16.57 2.71 1.57
CA ASP A 65 17.38 2.20 2.67
C ASP A 65 16.48 1.71 3.79
N GLY A 66 16.62 0.43 4.14
CA GLY A 66 15.97 -0.10 5.33
C GLY A 66 14.96 -1.20 5.03
N GLN A 67 14.26 -1.59 6.08
CA GLN A 67 13.24 -2.64 6.05
C GLN A 67 11.91 -2.07 6.47
N LEU A 68 10.87 -2.36 5.68
CA LEU A 68 9.50 -2.00 6.00
C LEU A 68 8.80 -3.18 6.65
N SER A 69 8.11 -2.92 7.76
CA SER A 69 7.23 -3.89 8.39
C SER A 69 5.82 -3.31 8.45
N LEU A 70 4.84 -4.20 8.32
CA LEU A 70 3.42 -3.85 8.25
C LEU A 70 2.74 -4.32 9.52
N HIS A 71 1.91 -3.45 10.10
CA HIS A 71 1.25 -3.71 11.38
C HIS A 71 -0.21 -3.27 11.35
N GLY A 72 -1.04 -3.98 12.11
CA GLY A 72 -2.43 -3.57 12.32
C GLY A 72 -3.29 -3.58 11.07
N PHE A 73 -3.07 -4.54 10.19
CA PHE A 73 -3.79 -4.63 8.92
C PHE A 73 -5.28 -4.86 9.14
N SER A 74 -6.10 -4.07 8.44
CA SER A 74 -7.54 -4.27 8.36
C SER A 74 -8.03 -3.95 6.95
N ALA A 75 -9.08 -4.64 6.53
CA ALA A 75 -9.70 -4.42 5.24
C ALA A 75 -11.22 -4.51 5.39
N LYS A 76 -11.94 -3.65 4.65
CA LYS A 76 -13.40 -3.72 4.62
C LYS A 76 -13.90 -3.44 3.22
N ALA A 77 -15.06 -4.00 2.89
CA ALA A 77 -15.71 -3.74 1.60
C ALA A 77 -16.38 -2.37 1.64
N LEU A 78 -16.12 -1.55 0.62
CA LEU A 78 -16.85 -0.32 0.36
C LEU A 78 -17.96 -0.55 -0.64
N ALA A 79 -17.77 -1.52 -1.54
CA ALA A 79 -18.73 -1.95 -2.54
C ALA A 79 -18.38 -3.39 -2.91
N ALA A 80 -19.16 -4.01 -3.80
CA ALA A 80 -18.96 -5.41 -4.17
C ALA A 80 -17.55 -5.69 -4.70
N SER A 81 -16.95 -4.71 -5.40
CA SER A 81 -15.63 -4.87 -6.00
C SER A 81 -14.62 -3.83 -5.52
N VAL A 82 -14.87 -3.22 -4.36
CA VAL A 82 -14.01 -2.15 -3.84
C VAL A 82 -13.74 -2.41 -2.37
N ALA A 83 -12.46 -2.40 -1.99
CA ALA A 83 -12.04 -2.60 -0.61
C ALA A 83 -11.19 -1.44 -0.14
N LEU A 84 -11.40 -1.04 1.10
CA LEU A 84 -10.54 -0.09 1.83
C LEU A 84 -9.63 -0.89 2.75
N VAL A 85 -8.33 -0.64 2.64
CA VAL A 85 -7.30 -1.28 3.45
C VAL A 85 -6.62 -0.21 4.30
N ARG A 86 -6.37 -0.52 5.57
CA ARG A 86 -5.68 0.38 6.50
C ARG A 86 -4.65 -0.40 7.29
N TYR A 87 -3.49 0.19 7.49
CA TYR A 87 -2.41 -0.41 8.27
C TYR A 87 -1.39 0.65 8.66
N ALA A 88 -0.42 0.25 9.47
CA ALA A 88 0.72 1.08 9.82
C ALA A 88 1.98 0.44 9.29
N THR A 89 2.99 1.24 8.98
CA THR A 89 4.32 0.74 8.62
C THR A 89 5.37 1.36 9.51
N VAL A 90 6.43 0.58 9.74
CA VAL A 90 7.66 1.06 10.36
C VAL A 90 8.78 0.82 9.36
N LEU A 91 9.46 1.89 8.98
CA LEU A 91 10.67 1.81 8.17
C LEU A 91 11.85 1.91 9.12
N ARG A 92 12.63 0.82 9.22
CA ARG A 92 13.86 0.81 10.01
C ARG A 92 15.03 0.93 9.07
N ARG A 93 15.74 2.05 9.15
CA ARG A 93 16.89 2.32 8.31
C ARG A 93 18.14 1.63 8.83
N SER A 94 19.15 1.48 7.97
CA SER A 94 20.40 0.83 8.32
C SER A 94 21.13 1.50 9.48
N ASN A 95 20.90 2.81 9.69
CA ASN A 95 21.46 3.56 10.82
C ASN A 95 20.66 3.39 12.12
N GLY A 96 19.61 2.56 12.11
CA GLY A 96 18.76 2.32 13.28
C GLY A 96 17.60 3.30 13.45
N HIS A 97 17.55 4.35 12.64
CA HIS A 97 16.46 5.33 12.69
C HIS A 97 15.15 4.71 12.18
N GLU A 98 14.05 4.97 12.90
CA GLU A 98 12.73 4.47 12.51
C GLU A 98 11.82 5.60 12.06
N SER A 99 11.07 5.33 11.01
CA SER A 99 10.00 6.22 10.53
C SER A 99 8.68 5.46 10.56
N HIS A 100 7.66 6.09 11.12
CA HIS A 100 6.33 5.50 11.25
C HIS A 100 5.34 6.21 10.35
N ALA A 101 4.42 5.46 9.74
CA ALA A 101 3.39 6.02 8.89
C ALA A 101 2.09 5.24 9.03
N LEU A 102 0.98 5.95 8.97
CA LEU A 102 -0.34 5.36 8.77
C LEU A 102 -0.61 5.32 7.28
N ARG A 103 -1.16 4.20 6.80
CA ARG A 103 -1.39 4.00 5.38
C ARG A 103 -2.80 3.53 5.12
N SER A 104 -3.36 4.01 4.00
CA SER A 104 -4.65 3.55 3.51
C SER A 104 -4.58 3.34 2.02
N SER A 105 -5.30 2.33 1.54
CA SER A 105 -5.36 1.98 0.12
C SER A 105 -6.78 1.66 -0.27
N ILE A 106 -7.13 1.97 -1.52
CA ILE A 106 -8.36 1.52 -2.13
C ILE A 106 -7.99 0.57 -3.27
N TRP A 107 -8.50 -0.65 -3.17
CA TRP A 107 -8.31 -1.71 -4.17
C TRP A 107 -9.63 -1.97 -4.88
N THR A 108 -9.57 -2.18 -6.19
CA THR A 108 -10.74 -2.60 -6.97
C THR A 108 -10.48 -3.96 -7.59
N ARG A 109 -11.50 -4.81 -7.60
CA ARG A 109 -11.42 -6.11 -8.27
C ARG A 109 -11.87 -5.94 -9.71
N THR A 110 -11.00 -6.34 -10.64
CA THR A 110 -11.27 -6.31 -12.07
C THR A 110 -11.19 -7.74 -12.63
N GLY A 111 -11.39 -7.91 -13.93
CA GLY A 111 -11.16 -9.20 -14.57
C GLY A 111 -9.72 -9.68 -14.50
N GLN A 112 -8.79 -8.79 -14.16
CA GLN A 112 -7.37 -9.09 -14.00
C GLN A 112 -6.96 -9.27 -12.54
N GLY A 113 -7.93 -9.29 -11.62
CA GLY A 113 -7.68 -9.39 -10.20
C GLY A 113 -7.77 -8.04 -9.51
N TRP A 114 -7.24 -7.97 -8.28
CA TRP A 114 -7.24 -6.72 -7.52
C TRP A 114 -6.20 -5.76 -8.06
N GLN A 115 -6.58 -4.50 -8.24
CA GLN A 115 -5.67 -3.43 -8.63
C GLN A 115 -5.79 -2.27 -7.65
N LEU A 116 -4.66 -1.64 -7.35
CA LEU A 116 -4.57 -0.50 -6.44
C LEU A 116 -4.98 0.76 -7.18
N VAL A 117 -6.00 1.46 -6.67
CA VAL A 117 -6.53 2.68 -7.27
C VAL A 117 -6.02 3.91 -6.56
N PHE A 118 -5.87 3.84 -5.23
CA PHE A 118 -5.44 4.98 -4.43
C PHE A 118 -4.65 4.50 -3.23
N HIS A 119 -3.62 5.26 -2.88
CA HIS A 119 -2.83 5.01 -1.68
C HIS A 119 -2.46 6.33 -1.04
N GLN A 120 -2.51 6.38 0.31
CA GLN A 120 -2.08 7.54 1.06
C GLN A 120 -1.25 7.11 2.26
N ALA A 121 -0.17 7.82 2.49
CA ALA A 121 0.67 7.64 3.66
C ALA A 121 0.75 8.94 4.43
N THR A 122 0.62 8.84 5.76
CA THR A 122 0.71 9.98 6.66
C THR A 122 1.77 9.66 7.71
N ALA A 123 2.80 10.50 7.79
CA ALA A 123 3.82 10.33 8.81
C ALA A 123 3.18 10.45 10.19
N CYS A 124 3.56 9.58 11.11
CA CYS A 124 3.06 9.62 12.49
C CYS A 124 4.23 9.37 13.46
N GLY A 125 4.06 9.78 14.70
CA GLY A 125 5.03 9.50 15.73
C GLY A 125 5.00 8.04 16.15
N SER A 126 6.06 7.59 16.80
CA SER A 126 6.06 6.33 17.49
C SER A 126 5.16 6.44 18.72
N ALA A 127 4.80 5.29 19.32
CA ALA A 127 4.00 5.29 20.54
C ALA A 127 4.66 6.09 21.68
N LYS A 128 5.95 6.32 21.60
CA LYS A 128 6.69 7.09 22.62
C LYS A 128 6.53 8.61 22.45
N ASP A 129 6.00 9.06 21.32
CA ASP A 129 5.89 10.47 20.99
C ASP A 129 4.53 11.05 21.35
N GLU A 130 3.65 10.26 21.91
CA GLU A 130 2.33 10.69 22.33
C GLU A 130 2.37 11.49 23.64
#